data_41154882c6617d453909590988675b5e
#
_entry.id   41154882c6617d453909590988675b5e
#
_cell.length_a   1.000
_cell.length_b   1.000
_cell.length_c   1.000
_cell.angle_alpha   90.00
_cell.angle_beta   90.00
_cell.angle_gamma   90.00
#
_symmetry.space_group_name_H-M   'P 1'
#
loop_
_entity.id
_entity.type
_entity.pdbx_description
1 polymer ?
#
loop_
_entity_poly.entity_id
_entity_poly.type
_entity_poly.pdbx_seq_one_letter_code
_entity_poly.pdbx_strand_id
1 'polypeptide(L)'
;ITINKDEIETLSIQPNENWPVLIVNFQDKMIDPNSAITQAEQLLIPHSQEYFSQLSNNYVNLSIDIHQTVAIANGDLADYGGDNGVERDSSSNGLHQPMNLASEVINSNKNQLNWSKYDLNSDGYVDRLLILHTTVGQEVGGNSNRIWSHFTTLDEIIDLGDGLKIGHYTMAGLGSGQSGFGTAMHEMLHQMG
;
A
#
# COMPACT_ATOMS: atom_id res chain seq x y z
N ILE A 1 -15.44 17.30 12.55
CA ILE A 1 -14.24 18.11 12.30
C ILE A 1 -13.68 17.55 10.99
N THR A 2 -13.84 18.27 9.90
CA THR A 2 -13.23 17.92 8.63
C THR A 2 -11.76 18.32 8.75
N ILE A 3 -10.87 17.33 8.89
CA ILE A 3 -9.43 17.59 8.87
C ILE A 3 -9.08 17.84 7.40
N ASN A 4 -8.39 18.94 7.17
CA ASN A 4 -7.98 19.35 5.84
C ASN A 4 -6.96 18.34 5.29
N LYS A 5 -7.12 17.85 4.06
CA LYS A 5 -6.17 16.90 3.41
C LYS A 5 -4.74 17.44 3.36
N ASP A 6 -4.57 18.76 3.43
CA ASP A 6 -3.27 19.44 3.41
C ASP A 6 -2.50 19.36 4.75
N GLU A 7 -3.04 18.67 5.79
CA GLU A 7 -2.43 18.57 7.12
C GLU A 7 -1.77 17.19 7.39
N ILE A 8 -1.86 16.23 6.45
CA ILE A 8 -1.18 14.94 6.61
C ILE A 8 0.20 15.07 5.94
N GLU A 9 1.18 15.47 6.74
CA GLU A 9 2.58 15.46 6.29
C GLU A 9 3.12 14.02 6.32
N THR A 10 3.88 13.65 5.29
CA THR A 10 4.64 12.40 5.30
C THR A 10 5.84 12.54 6.23
N LEU A 11 6.06 11.56 7.09
CA LEU A 11 7.27 11.52 7.90
C LEU A 11 8.47 11.25 6.99
N SER A 12 9.48 12.11 7.07
CA SER A 12 10.75 11.91 6.36
C SER A 12 11.41 10.60 6.78
N ILE A 13 12.27 10.07 5.91
CA ILE A 13 12.99 8.80 6.11
C ILE A 13 13.64 8.70 7.49
N GLN A 14 13.40 7.59 8.20
CA GLN A 14 13.89 7.33 9.54
C GLN A 14 15.03 6.30 9.54
N PRO A 15 15.91 6.30 10.55
CA PRO A 15 16.96 5.28 10.68
C PRO A 15 16.40 3.85 10.83
N ASN A 16 15.26 3.71 11.48
CA ASN A 16 14.54 2.45 11.62
C ASN A 16 13.16 2.60 10.96
N GLU A 17 12.99 1.96 9.83
CA GLU A 17 11.75 1.94 9.06
C GLU A 17 11.02 0.64 9.29
N ASN A 18 9.78 0.70 9.76
CA ASN A 18 8.89 -0.45 9.92
C ASN A 18 7.69 -0.30 8.99
N TRP A 19 7.50 -1.28 8.11
CA TRP A 19 6.46 -1.26 7.10
C TRP A 19 5.51 -2.45 7.24
N PRO A 20 4.23 -2.23 7.57
CA PRO A 20 3.23 -3.27 7.43
C PRO A 20 2.93 -3.45 5.95
N VAL A 21 2.79 -4.71 5.53
CA VAL A 21 2.38 -5.08 4.18
C VAL A 21 1.07 -5.84 4.26
N LEU A 22 0.02 -5.28 3.69
CA LEU A 22 -1.28 -5.91 3.54
C LEU A 22 -1.43 -6.44 2.12
N ILE A 23 -2.08 -7.59 1.96
CA ILE A 23 -2.29 -8.21 0.65
C ILE A 23 -3.79 -8.30 0.38
N VAL A 24 -4.21 -8.04 -0.87
CA VAL A 24 -5.62 -8.08 -1.26
C VAL A 24 -5.84 -8.82 -2.59
N ASN A 25 -6.83 -9.72 -2.58
CA ASN A 25 -7.44 -10.36 -3.74
C ASN A 25 -8.68 -9.57 -4.21
N PHE A 26 -9.07 -9.72 -5.47
CA PHE A 26 -10.35 -9.23 -6.02
C PHE A 26 -11.34 -10.38 -6.19
N GLN A 27 -12.64 -10.09 -6.29
CA GLN A 27 -13.68 -11.12 -6.48
C GLN A 27 -13.47 -11.95 -7.76
N ASP A 28 -13.05 -11.30 -8.84
CA ASP A 28 -12.78 -11.92 -10.14
C ASP A 28 -11.33 -12.41 -10.32
N LYS A 29 -10.41 -12.05 -9.42
CA LYS A 29 -8.97 -12.35 -9.49
C LYS A 29 -8.44 -12.80 -8.13
N MET A 30 -8.68 -14.07 -7.83
CA MET A 30 -8.22 -14.67 -6.57
C MET A 30 -7.04 -15.60 -6.82
N ILE A 31 -6.03 -15.50 -5.99
CA ILE A 31 -4.98 -16.52 -5.84
C ILE A 31 -5.04 -17.10 -4.43
N ASP A 32 -4.46 -18.26 -4.26
CA ASP A 32 -4.38 -18.90 -2.93
C ASP A 32 -3.66 -17.97 -1.93
N PRO A 33 -4.23 -17.74 -0.72
CA PRO A 33 -3.64 -16.82 0.25
C PRO A 33 -2.21 -17.15 0.64
N ASN A 34 -1.87 -18.43 0.86
CA ASN A 34 -0.51 -18.81 1.22
C ASN A 34 0.46 -18.56 0.06
N SER A 35 0.00 -18.77 -1.18
CA SER A 35 0.78 -18.45 -2.37
C SER A 35 1.02 -16.95 -2.49
N ALA A 36 0.03 -16.11 -2.18
CA ALA A 36 0.18 -14.65 -2.19
C ALA A 36 1.20 -14.18 -1.15
N ILE A 37 1.11 -14.69 0.08
CA ILE A 37 2.04 -14.38 1.16
C ILE A 37 3.46 -14.79 0.79
N THR A 38 3.64 -16.04 0.32
CA THR A 38 4.95 -16.55 -0.11
C THR A 38 5.56 -15.69 -1.24
N GLN A 39 4.75 -15.28 -2.22
CA GLN A 39 5.20 -14.39 -3.29
C GLN A 39 5.63 -13.02 -2.75
N ALA A 40 4.89 -12.43 -1.82
CA ALA A 40 5.23 -11.16 -1.19
C ALA A 40 6.53 -11.27 -0.38
N GLU A 41 6.70 -12.35 0.39
CA GLU A 41 7.94 -12.62 1.13
C GLU A 41 9.14 -12.74 0.19
N GLN A 42 9.02 -13.52 -0.88
CA GLN A 42 10.08 -13.69 -1.89
C GLN A 42 10.39 -12.41 -2.64
N LEU A 43 9.39 -11.57 -2.90
CA LEU A 43 9.55 -10.31 -3.61
C LEU A 43 10.25 -9.27 -2.74
N LEU A 44 9.86 -9.14 -1.48
CA LEU A 44 10.29 -8.04 -0.62
C LEU A 44 11.47 -8.40 0.28
N ILE A 45 11.51 -9.62 0.85
CA ILE A 45 12.52 -10.01 1.85
C ILE A 45 13.55 -10.94 1.21
N PRO A 46 14.86 -10.66 1.25
CA PRO A 46 15.58 -9.56 1.89
C PRO A 46 15.82 -8.34 0.97
N HIS A 47 15.33 -8.36 -0.25
CA HIS A 47 15.71 -7.42 -1.31
C HIS A 47 15.44 -5.95 -0.96
N SER A 48 14.31 -5.65 -0.31
CA SER A 48 13.98 -4.28 0.09
C SER A 48 14.96 -3.73 1.13
N GLN A 49 15.35 -4.54 2.10
CA GLN A 49 16.33 -4.14 3.12
C GLN A 49 17.68 -3.84 2.49
N GLU A 50 18.15 -4.70 1.58
CA GLU A 50 19.40 -4.49 0.85
C GLU A 50 19.33 -3.21 0.00
N TYR A 51 18.23 -3.01 -0.73
CA TYR A 51 18.01 -1.83 -1.56
C TYR A 51 18.09 -0.54 -0.75
N PHE A 52 17.32 -0.42 0.35
CA PHE A 52 17.31 0.78 1.18
C PHE A 52 18.62 0.98 1.94
N SER A 53 19.29 -0.08 2.38
CA SER A 53 20.61 -0.01 3.00
C SER A 53 21.64 0.57 2.03
N GLN A 54 21.68 0.10 0.79
CA GLN A 54 22.58 0.62 -0.25
C GLN A 54 22.24 2.05 -0.63
N LEU A 55 20.96 2.35 -0.89
CA LEU A 55 20.49 3.69 -1.28
C LEU A 55 20.82 4.75 -0.22
N SER A 56 20.68 4.41 1.05
CA SER A 56 20.90 5.31 2.19
C SER A 56 22.32 5.28 2.76
N ASN A 57 23.25 4.57 2.13
CA ASN A 57 24.60 4.34 2.69
C ASN A 57 24.56 3.74 4.10
N ASN A 58 23.73 2.73 4.31
CA ASN A 58 23.47 2.03 5.59
C ASN A 58 22.85 2.91 6.69
N TYR A 59 22.25 4.04 6.34
CA TYR A 59 21.51 4.85 7.30
C TYR A 59 20.17 4.20 7.68
N VAL A 60 19.47 3.59 6.71
CA VAL A 60 18.16 2.97 6.91
C VAL A 60 18.30 1.49 7.22
N ASN A 61 17.71 1.10 8.35
CA ASN A 61 17.42 -0.29 8.69
C ASN A 61 15.92 -0.53 8.47
N LEU A 62 15.58 -1.21 7.37
CA LEU A 62 14.20 -1.48 6.99
C LEU A 62 13.72 -2.82 7.53
N SER A 63 12.55 -2.83 8.15
CA SER A 63 11.80 -4.04 8.52
C SER A 63 10.49 -4.08 7.74
N ILE A 64 10.21 -5.22 7.12
CA ILE A 64 8.96 -5.50 6.39
C ILE A 64 8.17 -6.53 7.17
N ASP A 65 6.96 -6.16 7.61
CA ASP A 65 6.03 -7.01 8.34
C ASP A 65 4.86 -7.43 7.43
N ILE A 66 4.99 -8.58 6.76
CA ILE A 66 3.92 -9.09 5.88
C ILE A 66 2.81 -9.70 6.73
N HIS A 67 1.61 -9.13 6.64
CA HIS A 67 0.45 -9.64 7.34
C HIS A 67 0.01 -10.99 6.77
N GLN A 68 -0.24 -11.96 7.66
CA GLN A 68 -0.50 -13.36 7.29
C GLN A 68 -1.96 -13.63 6.90
N THR A 69 -2.77 -12.56 6.72
CA THR A 69 -4.14 -12.65 6.21
C THR A 69 -4.22 -11.88 4.89
N VAL A 70 -4.77 -12.53 3.87
CA VAL A 70 -5.06 -11.88 2.57
C VAL A 70 -6.50 -11.38 2.60
N ALA A 71 -6.68 -10.08 2.46
CA ALA A 71 -8.00 -9.46 2.36
C ALA A 71 -8.67 -9.83 1.01
N ILE A 72 -9.99 -9.75 0.96
CA ILE A 72 -10.76 -9.89 -0.28
C ILE A 72 -11.52 -8.59 -0.48
N ALA A 73 -11.26 -7.91 -1.59
CA ALA A 73 -11.99 -6.70 -1.99
C ALA A 73 -13.48 -6.98 -2.17
N ASN A 74 -14.32 -5.98 -1.96
CA ASN A 74 -15.77 -6.11 -2.16
C ASN A 74 -16.17 -6.21 -3.63
N GLY A 75 -15.32 -5.75 -4.56
CA GLY A 75 -15.55 -5.69 -6.00
C GLY A 75 -14.52 -6.46 -6.83
N ASP A 76 -14.71 -6.37 -8.13
CA ASP A 76 -13.79 -6.89 -9.14
C ASP A 76 -12.61 -5.93 -9.37
N LEU A 77 -11.53 -6.41 -9.98
CA LEU A 77 -10.35 -5.56 -10.28
C LEU A 77 -10.73 -4.28 -11.03
N ALA A 78 -11.61 -4.37 -12.02
CA ALA A 78 -12.03 -3.25 -12.84
C ALA A 78 -12.82 -2.17 -12.07
N ASP A 79 -13.42 -2.51 -10.93
CA ASP A 79 -14.14 -1.55 -10.09
C ASP A 79 -13.18 -0.55 -9.42
N TYR A 80 -11.91 -0.94 -9.24
CA TYR A 80 -10.89 -0.11 -8.63
C TYR A 80 -9.84 0.41 -9.62
N GLY A 81 -9.52 -0.38 -10.66
CA GLY A 81 -8.48 -0.07 -11.62
C GLY A 81 -9.00 0.42 -12.98
N GLY A 82 -10.32 0.65 -13.12
CA GLY A 82 -10.89 1.10 -14.38
C GLY A 82 -10.54 2.55 -14.71
N ASP A 83 -9.96 2.79 -15.89
CA ASP A 83 -9.69 4.14 -16.38
C ASP A 83 -10.96 4.82 -16.89
N ASN A 84 -11.09 6.12 -16.63
CA ASN A 84 -12.13 6.97 -17.19
C ASN A 84 -11.53 7.97 -18.17
N GLY A 85 -11.51 7.61 -19.44
CA GLY A 85 -10.91 8.43 -20.49
C GLY A 85 -9.40 8.56 -20.32
N VAL A 86 -8.93 9.76 -19.95
CA VAL A 86 -7.50 10.02 -19.72
C VAL A 86 -7.10 9.91 -18.25
N GLU A 87 -8.07 9.76 -17.35
CA GLU A 87 -7.85 9.66 -15.91
C GLU A 87 -7.75 8.20 -15.51
N ARG A 88 -6.62 7.83 -14.91
CA ARG A 88 -6.36 6.47 -14.47
C ARG A 88 -7.12 6.14 -13.20
N ASP A 89 -7.51 4.87 -13.07
CA ASP A 89 -8.11 4.31 -11.85
C ASP A 89 -9.25 5.18 -11.30
N SER A 90 -10.03 5.82 -12.17
CA SER A 90 -11.00 6.81 -11.78
C SER A 90 -12.43 6.42 -12.14
N SER A 91 -13.39 6.88 -11.35
CA SER A 91 -14.81 6.77 -11.67
C SER A 91 -15.24 7.87 -12.65
N SER A 92 -16.48 7.77 -13.16
CA SER A 92 -17.06 8.78 -14.05
C SER A 92 -17.14 10.18 -13.44
N ASN A 93 -17.04 10.33 -12.13
CA ASN A 93 -16.98 11.62 -11.42
C ASN A 93 -15.56 12.05 -11.03
N GLY A 94 -14.52 11.35 -11.52
CA GLY A 94 -13.13 11.69 -11.30
C GLY A 94 -12.57 11.25 -9.94
N LEU A 95 -13.30 10.42 -9.17
CA LEU A 95 -12.79 9.89 -7.91
C LEU A 95 -11.81 8.74 -8.16
N HIS A 96 -10.68 8.78 -7.47
CA HIS A 96 -9.66 7.75 -7.54
C HIS A 96 -10.10 6.49 -6.76
N GLN A 97 -10.44 5.42 -7.49
CA GLN A 97 -11.03 4.21 -6.90
C GLN A 97 -10.10 3.37 -6.03
N PRO A 98 -8.76 3.30 -6.24
CA PRO A 98 -7.87 2.59 -5.33
C PRO A 98 -7.89 3.09 -3.88
N MET A 99 -8.31 4.32 -3.62
CA MET A 99 -8.54 4.81 -2.24
C MET A 99 -9.64 4.02 -1.54
N ASN A 100 -10.71 3.64 -2.26
CA ASN A 100 -11.78 2.81 -1.71
C ASN A 100 -11.24 1.42 -1.36
N LEU A 101 -10.45 0.81 -2.26
CA LEU A 101 -9.79 -0.46 -1.99
C LEU A 101 -8.87 -0.38 -0.76
N ALA A 102 -8.06 0.67 -0.67
CA ALA A 102 -7.19 0.87 0.48
C ALA A 102 -8.00 0.98 1.79
N SER A 103 -9.11 1.73 1.78
CA SER A 103 -10.01 1.87 2.93
C SER A 103 -10.63 0.53 3.33
N GLU A 104 -11.07 -0.30 2.37
CA GLU A 104 -11.60 -1.63 2.63
C GLU A 104 -10.55 -2.55 3.27
N VAL A 105 -9.33 -2.57 2.72
CA VAL A 105 -8.23 -3.39 3.22
C VAL A 105 -7.80 -2.96 4.61
N ILE A 106 -7.66 -1.68 4.88
CA ILE A 106 -7.32 -1.15 6.20
C ILE A 106 -8.40 -1.54 7.23
N ASN A 107 -9.67 -1.29 6.91
CA ASN A 107 -10.78 -1.59 7.82
C ASN A 107 -10.92 -3.09 8.10
N SER A 108 -10.68 -3.96 7.11
CA SER A 108 -10.73 -5.42 7.31
C SER A 108 -9.61 -5.95 8.22
N ASN A 109 -8.48 -5.23 8.29
CA ASN A 109 -7.31 -5.60 9.09
C ASN A 109 -7.15 -4.76 10.36
N LYS A 110 -8.04 -3.80 10.61
CA LYS A 110 -7.95 -2.81 11.69
C LYS A 110 -7.66 -3.44 13.06
N ASN A 111 -8.31 -4.54 13.39
CA ASN A 111 -8.20 -5.22 14.68
C ASN A 111 -7.21 -6.38 14.68
N GLN A 112 -6.46 -6.57 13.60
CA GLN A 112 -5.56 -7.72 13.43
C GLN A 112 -4.08 -7.36 13.54
N LEU A 113 -3.75 -6.06 13.46
CA LEU A 113 -2.39 -5.56 13.56
C LEU A 113 -2.18 -4.72 14.82
N ASN A 114 -0.94 -4.74 15.31
CA ASN A 114 -0.49 -3.74 16.26
C ASN A 114 0.04 -2.51 15.51
N TRP A 115 -0.87 -1.58 15.20
CA TRP A 115 -0.58 -0.40 14.39
C TRP A 115 0.43 0.56 15.04
N SER A 116 0.56 0.55 16.38
CA SER A 116 1.53 1.41 17.07
C SER A 116 3.00 1.16 16.70
N LYS A 117 3.31 0.01 16.10
CA LYS A 117 4.65 -0.27 15.57
C LYS A 117 5.02 0.60 14.36
N TYR A 118 4.03 1.16 13.68
CA TYR A 118 4.16 1.85 12.41
C TYR A 118 3.90 3.36 12.52
N ASP A 119 3.64 3.83 13.75
CA ASP A 119 3.71 5.23 14.16
C ASP A 119 5.13 5.49 14.67
N LEU A 120 6.01 5.89 13.76
CA LEU A 120 7.47 5.92 13.99
C LEU A 120 7.91 7.12 14.83
N ASN A 121 7.11 8.19 14.85
CA ASN A 121 7.38 9.42 15.58
C ASN A 121 6.48 9.61 16.81
N SER A 122 5.53 8.70 17.04
CA SER A 122 4.56 8.72 18.16
C SER A 122 3.63 9.94 18.15
N ASP A 123 3.20 10.38 16.98
CA ASP A 123 2.25 11.50 16.83
C ASP A 123 0.78 11.05 16.72
N GLY A 124 0.54 9.74 16.75
CA GLY A 124 -0.79 9.13 16.63
C GLY A 124 -1.20 8.84 15.18
N TYR A 125 -0.29 9.00 14.23
CA TYR A 125 -0.52 8.60 12.84
C TYR A 125 0.41 7.44 12.43
N VAL A 126 -0.15 6.50 11.71
CA VAL A 126 0.64 5.45 11.04
C VAL A 126 1.38 6.07 9.87
N ASP A 127 2.71 6.01 9.90
CA ASP A 127 3.60 6.66 8.94
C ASP A 127 3.85 5.83 7.69
N ARG A 128 3.66 4.52 7.76
CA ARG A 128 4.02 3.59 6.68
C ARG A 128 2.94 2.55 6.47
N LEU A 129 2.59 2.31 5.20
CA LEU A 129 1.73 1.20 4.79
C LEU A 129 1.98 0.87 3.32
N LEU A 130 2.28 -0.39 3.03
CA LEU A 130 2.25 -0.94 1.68
C LEU A 130 1.07 -1.90 1.52
N ILE A 131 0.25 -1.68 0.51
CA ILE A 131 -0.80 -2.59 0.09
C ILE A 131 -0.38 -3.24 -1.23
N LEU A 132 -0.33 -4.57 -1.25
CA LEU A 132 -0.05 -5.34 -2.47
C LEU A 132 -1.35 -5.98 -2.98
N HIS A 133 -1.82 -5.55 -4.14
CA HIS A 133 -2.87 -6.29 -4.82
C HIS A 133 -2.29 -7.46 -5.62
N THR A 134 -2.97 -8.60 -5.62
CA THR A 134 -2.43 -9.87 -6.18
C THR A 134 -2.33 -9.90 -7.70
N THR A 135 -2.76 -8.86 -8.39
CA THR A 135 -2.70 -8.76 -9.85
C THR A 135 -1.46 -7.99 -10.33
N VAL A 136 -1.26 -7.95 -11.64
CA VAL A 136 -0.18 -7.17 -12.28
C VAL A 136 -0.59 -5.70 -12.29
N GLY A 137 0.32 -4.79 -11.97
CA GLY A 137 0.11 -3.35 -12.05
C GLY A 137 -0.09 -2.87 -13.50
N GLN A 138 -0.82 -1.78 -13.68
CA GLN A 138 -1.09 -1.22 -15.02
C GLN A 138 0.21 -0.78 -15.71
N GLU A 139 1.17 -0.28 -14.99
CA GLU A 139 2.49 0.16 -15.49
C GLU A 139 3.32 -0.97 -16.12
N VAL A 140 3.02 -2.23 -15.78
CA VAL A 140 3.76 -3.42 -16.27
C VAL A 140 3.02 -4.13 -17.41
N GLY A 141 2.16 -3.48 -18.12
CA GLY A 141 1.51 -4.13 -19.27
C GLY A 141 0.20 -3.51 -19.72
N GLY A 142 -0.09 -2.33 -19.27
CA GLY A 142 -0.97 -1.39 -19.95
C GLY A 142 -2.42 -1.82 -20.17
N ASN A 143 -3.02 -2.62 -19.31
CA ASN A 143 -4.46 -2.86 -19.39
C ASN A 143 -5.18 -1.81 -18.56
N SER A 144 -6.08 -1.05 -19.18
CA SER A 144 -6.88 0.03 -18.61
C SER A 144 -7.85 -0.38 -17.48
N ASN A 145 -7.91 -1.66 -17.12
CA ASN A 145 -8.70 -2.16 -15.99
C ASN A 145 -7.81 -2.59 -14.81
N ARG A 146 -6.51 -2.28 -14.85
CA ARG A 146 -5.56 -2.60 -13.78
C ARG A 146 -5.22 -1.35 -13.00
N ILE A 147 -4.95 -1.52 -11.71
CA ILE A 147 -4.52 -0.44 -10.85
C ILE A 147 -3.09 -0.02 -11.21
N TRP A 148 -2.88 1.29 -11.36
CA TRP A 148 -1.56 1.89 -11.45
C TRP A 148 -0.94 1.97 -10.05
N SER A 149 0.30 1.51 -9.89
CA SER A 149 1.01 1.63 -8.61
C SER A 149 1.21 3.09 -8.23
N HIS A 150 1.03 3.42 -6.96
CA HIS A 150 1.05 4.80 -6.49
C HIS A 150 1.25 4.92 -4.98
N PHE A 151 1.66 6.10 -4.55
CA PHE A 151 1.51 6.62 -3.20
C PHE A 151 0.48 7.75 -3.22
N THR A 152 -0.46 7.76 -2.27
CA THR A 152 -1.44 8.84 -2.13
C THR A 152 -2.08 8.89 -0.73
N THR A 153 -2.83 9.96 -0.45
CA THR A 153 -3.66 10.10 0.74
C THR A 153 -5.00 9.39 0.55
N LEU A 154 -5.58 8.92 1.65
CA LEU A 154 -6.97 8.46 1.70
C LEU A 154 -7.95 9.65 1.55
N ASP A 155 -9.18 9.39 1.10
CA ASP A 155 -10.23 10.41 1.08
C ASP A 155 -10.61 10.87 2.48
N GLU A 156 -10.64 9.93 3.42
CA GLU A 156 -10.90 10.19 4.84
C GLU A 156 -9.85 9.50 5.69
N ILE A 157 -9.45 10.16 6.78
CA ILE A 157 -8.58 9.56 7.79
C ILE A 157 -9.34 8.44 8.49
N ILE A 158 -8.74 7.26 8.54
CA ILE A 158 -9.31 6.10 9.23
C ILE A 158 -8.80 6.07 10.68
N ASP A 159 -9.73 6.08 11.62
CA ASP A 159 -9.46 5.83 13.02
C ASP A 159 -9.21 4.33 13.23
N LEU A 160 -8.03 3.97 13.69
CA LEU A 160 -7.61 2.57 13.94
C LEU A 160 -7.90 2.10 15.36
N GLY A 161 -8.36 3.00 16.25
CA GLY A 161 -8.54 2.76 17.69
C GLY A 161 -7.28 3.16 18.48
N ASP A 162 -7.43 3.18 19.80
CA ASP A 162 -6.34 3.50 20.76
C ASP A 162 -5.64 4.82 20.47
N GLY A 163 -6.31 5.77 19.81
CA GLY A 163 -5.77 7.08 19.44
C GLY A 163 -4.96 7.09 18.14
N LEU A 164 -4.81 5.94 17.48
CA LEU A 164 -4.07 5.83 16.22
C LEU A 164 -4.97 6.07 15.01
N LYS A 165 -4.40 6.65 13.97
CA LYS A 165 -5.05 7.00 12.71
C LYS A 165 -4.15 6.67 11.55
N ILE A 166 -4.74 6.54 10.35
CA ILE A 166 -4.00 6.44 9.09
C ILE A 166 -4.67 7.31 8.03
N GLY A 167 -3.86 8.03 7.26
CA GLY A 167 -4.33 8.98 6.26
C GLY A 167 -3.71 8.82 4.88
N HIS A 168 -2.74 7.93 4.70
CA HIS A 168 -2.07 7.70 3.43
C HIS A 168 -1.61 6.25 3.29
N TYR A 169 -1.30 5.83 2.07
CA TYR A 169 -0.86 4.46 1.77
C TYR A 169 -0.04 4.42 0.48
N THR A 170 0.76 3.38 0.35
CA THR A 170 1.40 2.97 -0.90
C THR A 170 0.69 1.73 -1.45
N MET A 171 0.48 1.65 -2.75
CA MET A 171 -0.12 0.48 -3.41
C MET A 171 0.71 0.04 -4.61
N ALA A 172 0.91 -1.28 -4.76
CA ALA A 172 1.62 -1.87 -5.88
C ALA A 172 1.11 -3.27 -6.25
N GLY A 173 1.41 -3.72 -7.47
CA GLY A 173 0.99 -5.01 -7.99
C GLY A 173 1.95 -6.14 -7.65
N LEU A 174 1.56 -7.05 -6.78
CA LEU A 174 2.33 -8.27 -6.46
C LEU A 174 2.55 -9.15 -7.69
N GLY A 175 1.53 -9.29 -8.55
CA GLY A 175 1.60 -10.09 -9.78
C GLY A 175 2.59 -9.57 -10.82
N SER A 176 3.14 -8.37 -10.61
CA SER A 176 4.18 -7.77 -11.48
C SER A 176 5.57 -8.41 -11.28
N GLY A 177 5.75 -9.24 -10.26
CA GLY A 177 7.01 -9.93 -9.98
C GLY A 177 8.19 -8.97 -9.81
N GLN A 178 9.33 -9.28 -10.42
CA GLN A 178 10.55 -8.47 -10.31
C GLN A 178 10.37 -7.04 -10.85
N SER A 179 9.54 -6.84 -11.86
CA SER A 179 9.20 -5.50 -12.36
C SER A 179 8.42 -4.70 -11.31
N GLY A 180 7.55 -5.37 -10.57
CA GLY A 180 6.78 -4.77 -9.46
C GLY A 180 7.65 -4.38 -8.26
N PHE A 181 8.76 -5.08 -8.02
CA PHE A 181 9.67 -4.74 -6.92
C PHE A 181 10.19 -3.30 -7.06
N GLY A 182 10.75 -2.96 -8.22
CA GLY A 182 11.28 -1.60 -8.46
C GLY A 182 10.18 -0.53 -8.30
N THR A 183 8.98 -0.80 -8.79
CA THR A 183 7.82 0.10 -8.62
C THR A 183 7.42 0.23 -7.16
N ALA A 184 7.30 -0.87 -6.42
CA ALA A 184 6.97 -0.81 -4.99
C ALA A 184 8.01 0.02 -4.21
N MET A 185 9.32 -0.17 -4.47
CA MET A 185 10.38 0.63 -3.85
C MET A 185 10.27 2.11 -4.19
N HIS A 186 9.92 2.44 -5.44
CA HIS A 186 9.72 3.81 -5.89
C HIS A 186 8.56 4.48 -5.13
N GLU A 187 7.43 3.79 -5.04
CA GLU A 187 6.25 4.33 -4.33
C GLU A 187 6.47 4.42 -2.81
N MET A 188 7.21 3.48 -2.22
CA MET A 188 7.61 3.57 -0.81
C MET A 188 8.48 4.81 -0.54
N LEU A 189 9.38 5.17 -1.47
CA LEU A 189 10.19 6.39 -1.35
C LEU A 189 9.32 7.65 -1.33
N HIS A 190 8.24 7.71 -2.11
CA HIS A 190 7.29 8.83 -2.05
C HIS A 190 6.64 8.96 -0.67
N GLN A 191 6.37 7.85 0.02
CA GLN A 191 5.82 7.88 1.38
C GLN A 191 6.87 8.26 2.44
N MET A 192 8.15 8.17 2.12
CA MET A 192 9.25 8.55 3.00
C MET A 192 9.69 10.02 2.86
N GLY A 193 9.08 10.80 1.98
CA GLY A 193 9.33 12.23 1.72
C GLY A 193 10.34 12.45 0.62
#